data_82cdbbbacf61ea7b8b7db0e40353a2f7
#
_entry.id   82cdbbbacf61ea7b8b7db0e40353a2f7
#
_cell.length_a   1.000
_cell.length_b   1.000
_cell.length_c   1.000
_cell.angle_alpha   90.00
_cell.angle_beta   90.00
_cell.angle_gamma   90.00
#
_symmetry.space_group_name_H-M   'P 1'
#
loop_
_entity.id
_entity.type
_entity.pdbx_description
1 polymer ?
#
loop_
_entity_poly.entity_id
_entity_poly.type
_entity_poly.pdbx_seq_one_letter_code
_entity_poly.pdbx_strand_id
1 'polypeptide(L)'
;MGLSDLISNRNSKRLFESSVRSFIPRYTYVPFSDSTDSLGDTSLSSGDEVKEGQTIAISRGFSTEGANMHSSTPGKIDSIGTCTMPNGKIGNVVKIMTEGSFSYLGKSLKKSDWHSMSKNILLDTFKTKGVANSFDLEDVPLSTQIHECTLSTNRFLAVRMYDEDPSRVTDTFVAEKFSNEVIEGSLIIAKAFEARGIAFAVSKKSHVSADEFENINLPSIVVSVDSDDYPQGFRQNIIDAVKKTSKNLENSEFNGINSQCLFIDPETALSAYEAVVFGVPVMERFVHVGGDCLNSVAMFKTRIGTPVSFLVEQCGGFKMKPQKIIINGINVGNSISTCDVPVTKSLKSVSFIPQSQISIQSVVPCIRCGKCRNVCPEKLLPDLYYKAIMENLHLSQEIRETTKLCIHCNLCNSVCPSRLSLSQAAMLLCGKDDKK
;
A
#
# COMPACT_ATOMS: atom_id res chain seq x y z
N MET A 1 -9.19 27.16 3.70
CA MET A 1 -8.07 26.27 4.00
C MET A 1 -7.82 25.44 2.76
N GLY A 2 -6.70 25.63 2.12
CA GLY A 2 -6.31 24.86 0.92
C GLY A 2 -5.88 23.46 1.31
N LEU A 3 -5.88 22.50 0.36
CA LEU A 3 -5.33 21.16 0.54
C LEU A 3 -3.90 21.20 1.11
N SER A 4 -3.10 22.22 0.72
CA SER A 4 -1.75 22.45 1.22
C SER A 4 -1.66 22.63 2.75
N ASP A 5 -2.69 23.21 3.39
CA ASP A 5 -2.68 23.48 4.84
C ASP A 5 -3.00 22.23 5.67
N LEU A 6 -3.74 21.27 5.09
CA LEU A 6 -3.99 19.96 5.69
C LEU A 6 -2.79 19.00 5.54
N ILE A 7 -1.97 19.23 4.52
CA ILE A 7 -0.86 18.38 4.12
C ILE A 7 0.46 18.79 4.79
N SER A 8 0.60 20.03 5.26
CA SER A 8 1.83 20.47 5.92
C SER A 8 1.94 19.86 7.31
N ASN A 9 2.26 18.60 7.36
CA ASN A 9 2.63 17.90 8.57
C ASN A 9 3.99 18.49 9.02
N ARG A 10 3.96 19.54 9.88
CA ARG A 10 5.17 20.21 10.43
C ARG A 10 6.11 19.24 11.15
N ASN A 11 5.67 18.00 11.39
CA ASN A 11 6.41 16.92 12.01
C ASN A 11 7.08 15.97 10.99
N SER A 12 6.84 16.10 9.68
CA SER A 12 7.41 15.19 8.67
C SER A 12 8.95 15.13 8.71
N LYS A 13 9.61 16.28 8.88
CA LYS A 13 11.09 16.32 8.98
C LYS A 13 11.64 15.48 10.14
N ARG A 14 10.96 15.42 11.28
CA ARG A 14 11.39 14.60 12.43
C ARG A 14 11.19 13.10 12.20
N LEU A 15 10.21 12.71 11.40
CA LEU A 15 9.92 11.31 11.11
C LEU A 15 10.97 10.66 10.21
N PHE A 16 11.63 11.43 9.34
CA PHE A 16 12.69 10.92 8.47
C PHE A 16 14.02 10.60 9.20
N GLU A 17 14.22 11.14 10.40
CA GLU A 17 15.46 10.93 11.14
C GLU A 17 15.48 9.62 11.94
N SER A 18 14.33 9.09 12.37
CA SER A 18 14.27 7.89 13.19
C SER A 18 12.99 7.09 13.01
N SER A 19 13.12 5.80 12.69
CA SER A 19 12.06 4.82 12.95
C SER A 19 12.28 4.20 14.33
N VAL A 20 11.17 3.94 15.01
CA VAL A 20 11.19 3.23 16.30
C VAL A 20 10.74 1.80 16.05
N ARG A 21 11.51 0.81 16.53
CA ARG A 21 11.01 -0.56 16.58
C ARG A 21 9.92 -0.63 17.65
N SER A 22 8.71 -1.05 17.26
CA SER A 22 7.63 -1.22 18.24
C SER A 22 7.99 -2.28 19.28
N PHE A 23 7.48 -2.12 20.50
CA PHE A 23 7.50 -3.22 21.46
C PHE A 23 6.72 -4.42 20.91
N ILE A 24 7.02 -5.59 21.44
CA ILE A 24 6.30 -6.83 21.09
C ILE A 24 5.01 -6.89 21.89
N PRO A 25 3.83 -6.97 21.26
CA PRO A 25 2.58 -7.08 21.99
C PRO A 25 2.44 -8.48 22.62
N ARG A 26 1.65 -8.57 23.70
CA ARG A 26 1.31 -9.86 24.32
C ARG A 26 0.55 -10.77 23.36
N TYR A 27 -0.28 -10.21 22.51
CA TYR A 27 -1.03 -10.92 21.50
C TYR A 27 -0.80 -10.28 20.12
N THR A 28 -0.55 -11.13 19.12
CA THR A 28 -0.58 -10.73 17.71
C THR A 28 -1.79 -11.39 17.03
N TYR A 29 -2.41 -10.63 16.10
CA TYR A 29 -3.58 -11.06 15.32
C TYR A 29 -3.16 -11.14 13.86
N VAL A 30 -2.52 -12.23 13.47
CA VAL A 30 -1.95 -12.38 12.12
C VAL A 30 -3.07 -12.67 11.14
N PRO A 31 -3.36 -11.73 10.20
CA PRO A 31 -4.44 -11.90 9.23
C PRO A 31 -4.04 -12.92 8.16
N PHE A 32 -4.99 -13.76 7.74
CA PHE A 32 -4.81 -14.67 6.60
C PHE A 32 -5.94 -14.56 5.56
N SER A 33 -6.91 -13.70 5.81
CA SER A 33 -7.84 -13.20 4.81
C SER A 33 -8.22 -11.75 5.14
N ASP A 34 -8.50 -10.96 4.12
CA ASP A 34 -8.91 -9.57 4.25
C ASP A 34 -10.43 -9.38 4.28
N SER A 35 -11.18 -10.47 4.04
CA SER A 35 -12.63 -10.55 4.19
C SER A 35 -13.07 -11.99 4.48
N THR A 36 -14.27 -12.19 5.03
CA THR A 36 -14.84 -13.51 5.25
C THR A 36 -15.16 -14.26 3.96
N ASP A 37 -15.26 -13.54 2.85
CA ASP A 37 -15.52 -14.10 1.52
C ASP A 37 -14.23 -14.59 0.84
N SER A 38 -13.06 -14.18 1.33
CA SER A 38 -11.79 -14.65 0.82
C SER A 38 -11.39 -15.98 1.46
N LEU A 39 -10.99 -16.94 0.63
CA LEU A 39 -10.55 -18.24 1.08
C LEU A 39 -9.13 -18.13 1.67
N GLY A 40 -9.00 -18.44 2.95
CA GLY A 40 -7.73 -18.64 3.62
C GLY A 40 -7.78 -19.94 4.40
N ASP A 41 -6.74 -20.75 4.27
CA ASP A 41 -6.68 -22.04 4.94
C ASP A 41 -5.56 -22.04 5.99
N THR A 42 -5.89 -22.53 7.18
CA THR A 42 -4.92 -22.89 8.21
C THR A 42 -5.19 -24.31 8.71
N SER A 43 -4.13 -25.07 8.87
CA SER A 43 -4.19 -26.42 9.47
C SER A 43 -3.96 -26.40 10.98
N LEU A 44 -3.75 -25.21 11.57
CA LEU A 44 -3.44 -25.04 12.98
C LEU A 44 -4.71 -24.97 13.83
N SER A 45 -4.55 -25.29 15.10
CA SER A 45 -5.62 -25.30 16.11
C SER A 45 -5.21 -24.48 17.34
N SER A 46 -6.22 -24.07 18.14
CA SER A 46 -5.95 -23.45 19.44
C SER A 46 -5.14 -24.41 20.30
N GLY A 47 -4.09 -23.87 20.93
CA GLY A 47 -3.16 -24.62 21.74
C GLY A 47 -1.87 -25.05 21.03
N ASP A 48 -1.81 -24.97 19.70
CA ASP A 48 -0.59 -25.30 18.96
C ASP A 48 0.51 -24.27 19.21
N GLU A 49 1.75 -24.76 19.31
CA GLU A 49 2.94 -23.89 19.40
C GLU A 49 3.43 -23.50 18.02
N VAL A 50 3.80 -22.23 17.86
CA VAL A 50 4.35 -21.67 16.62
C VAL A 50 5.66 -20.95 16.86
N LYS A 51 6.59 -21.08 15.91
CA LYS A 51 7.86 -20.37 15.91
C LYS A 51 7.74 -19.07 15.09
N GLU A 52 8.57 -18.08 15.42
CA GLU A 52 8.74 -16.91 14.58
C GLU A 52 9.11 -17.34 13.14
N GLY A 53 8.39 -16.83 12.14
CA GLY A 53 8.59 -17.16 10.73
C GLY A 53 7.99 -18.49 10.28
N GLN A 54 7.32 -19.24 11.15
CA GLN A 54 6.61 -20.45 10.75
C GLN A 54 5.38 -20.09 9.90
N THR A 55 5.16 -20.82 8.80
CA THR A 55 3.93 -20.69 8.03
C THR A 55 2.74 -21.13 8.88
N ILE A 56 1.76 -20.25 9.01
CA ILE A 56 0.56 -20.49 9.83
C ILE A 56 -0.72 -20.59 9.01
N ALA A 57 -0.70 -20.02 7.80
CA ALA A 57 -1.83 -20.07 6.89
C ALA A 57 -1.37 -19.78 5.46
N ILE A 58 -2.24 -20.07 4.50
CA ILE A 58 -2.08 -19.65 3.11
C ILE A 58 -3.21 -18.67 2.80
N SER A 59 -2.87 -17.45 2.49
CA SER A 59 -3.84 -16.46 2.01
C SER A 59 -4.14 -16.74 0.55
N ARG A 60 -5.40 -17.00 0.22
CA ARG A 60 -5.89 -17.11 -1.15
C ARG A 60 -6.68 -15.86 -1.48
N GLY A 61 -6.18 -15.05 -2.41
CA GLY A 61 -6.95 -13.97 -3.02
C GLY A 61 -7.99 -14.52 -4.02
N PHE A 62 -8.46 -13.69 -4.93
CA PHE A 62 -9.36 -14.11 -6.02
C PHE A 62 -8.72 -15.15 -6.97
N SER A 63 -7.39 -15.31 -6.94
CA SER A 63 -6.68 -16.35 -7.69
C SER A 63 -6.49 -17.61 -6.83
N THR A 64 -6.37 -18.76 -7.49
CA THR A 64 -6.15 -20.07 -6.84
C THR A 64 -4.80 -20.20 -6.15
N GLU A 65 -3.84 -19.31 -6.43
CA GLU A 65 -2.51 -19.29 -5.85
C GLU A 65 -2.36 -18.20 -4.80
N GLY A 66 -2.16 -18.59 -3.54
CA GLY A 66 -1.96 -17.68 -2.41
C GLY A 66 -0.49 -17.51 -2.03
N ALA A 67 -0.20 -16.55 -1.17
CA ALA A 67 1.08 -16.42 -0.49
C ALA A 67 1.00 -16.97 0.93
N ASN A 68 2.11 -17.52 1.42
CA ASN A 68 2.20 -17.99 2.79
C ASN A 68 2.10 -16.80 3.77
N MET A 69 1.34 -17.03 4.84
CA MET A 69 1.28 -16.14 5.99
C MET A 69 2.09 -16.75 7.13
N HIS A 70 2.88 -15.91 7.78
CA HIS A 70 3.85 -16.37 8.78
C HIS A 70 3.52 -15.82 10.15
N SER A 71 3.79 -16.62 11.17
CA SER A 71 3.78 -16.12 12.53
C SER A 71 4.84 -15.04 12.68
N SER A 72 4.41 -13.84 13.02
CA SER A 72 5.30 -12.70 13.24
C SER A 72 6.00 -12.75 14.61
N THR A 73 5.49 -13.56 15.53
CA THR A 73 6.05 -13.78 16.87
C THR A 73 6.07 -15.28 17.19
N PRO A 74 7.02 -15.78 17.97
CA PRO A 74 6.91 -17.12 18.55
C PRO A 74 5.80 -17.10 19.58
N GLY A 75 5.14 -18.25 19.80
CA GLY A 75 4.11 -18.33 20.83
C GLY A 75 3.19 -19.51 20.69
N LYS A 76 2.04 -19.39 21.34
CA LYS A 76 0.98 -20.39 21.33
C LYS A 76 -0.28 -19.80 20.72
N ILE A 77 -0.95 -20.56 19.87
CA ILE A 77 -2.23 -20.13 19.28
C ILE A 77 -3.29 -20.09 20.39
N ASP A 78 -3.78 -18.88 20.65
CA ASP A 78 -4.85 -18.62 21.60
C ASP A 78 -6.20 -19.02 20.97
N SER A 79 -6.46 -18.51 19.75
CA SER A 79 -7.68 -18.78 19.01
C SER A 79 -7.53 -18.48 17.52
N ILE A 80 -8.41 -19.03 16.71
CA ILE A 80 -8.60 -18.67 15.31
C ILE A 80 -9.99 -18.06 15.21
N GLY A 81 -10.09 -16.87 14.63
CA GLY A 81 -11.36 -16.14 14.61
C GLY A 81 -11.34 -14.99 13.59
N THR A 82 -12.19 -14.03 13.81
CA THR A 82 -12.34 -12.86 12.91
C THR A 82 -12.08 -11.57 13.66
N CYS A 83 -11.61 -10.55 12.94
CA CYS A 83 -11.55 -9.18 13.45
C CYS A 83 -11.78 -8.17 12.32
N THR A 84 -11.97 -6.91 12.70
CA THR A 84 -12.03 -5.80 11.74
C THR A 84 -10.65 -5.61 11.12
N MET A 85 -10.60 -5.54 9.78
CA MET A 85 -9.37 -5.29 9.02
C MET A 85 -9.19 -3.79 8.71
N PRO A 86 -7.99 -3.35 8.31
CA PRO A 86 -7.74 -1.96 7.93
C PRO A 86 -8.61 -1.45 6.78
N ASN A 87 -9.12 -2.33 5.91
CA ASN A 87 -10.08 -2.00 4.85
C ASN A 87 -11.52 -1.81 5.34
N GLY A 88 -11.78 -1.97 6.65
CA GLY A 88 -13.10 -1.87 7.27
C GLY A 88 -13.97 -3.13 7.17
N LYS A 89 -13.52 -4.17 6.49
CA LYS A 89 -14.21 -5.47 6.41
C LYS A 89 -13.86 -6.36 7.61
N ILE A 90 -14.59 -7.45 7.77
CA ILE A 90 -14.26 -8.50 8.74
C ILE A 90 -13.44 -9.55 8.02
N GLY A 91 -12.24 -9.83 8.51
CA GLY A 91 -11.34 -10.84 7.97
C GLY A 91 -10.93 -11.88 9.03
N ASN A 92 -10.30 -12.96 8.57
CA ASN A 92 -9.88 -14.07 9.44
C ASN A 92 -8.46 -13.84 9.97
N VAL A 93 -8.26 -14.17 11.26
CA VAL A 93 -6.97 -14.01 11.96
C VAL A 93 -6.62 -15.25 12.79
N VAL A 94 -5.33 -15.49 12.92
CA VAL A 94 -4.76 -16.37 13.95
C VAL A 94 -4.29 -15.46 15.08
N LYS A 95 -4.87 -15.61 16.27
CA LYS A 95 -4.46 -14.90 17.49
C LYS A 95 -3.39 -15.72 18.20
N ILE A 96 -2.21 -15.13 18.37
CA ILE A 96 -1.04 -15.78 18.96
C ILE A 96 -0.69 -15.08 20.27
N MET A 97 -0.59 -15.82 21.34
CA MET A 97 -0.02 -15.35 22.60
C MET A 97 1.50 -15.46 22.49
N THR A 98 2.15 -14.30 22.55
CA THR A 98 3.62 -14.23 22.36
C THR A 98 4.34 -14.83 23.55
N GLU A 99 5.14 -15.87 23.29
CA GLU A 99 6.01 -16.52 24.28
C GLU A 99 7.14 -17.26 23.57
N GLY A 100 8.22 -17.58 24.30
CA GLY A 100 9.36 -18.32 23.75
C GLY A 100 10.44 -17.42 23.11
N SER A 101 11.31 -18.03 22.30
CA SER A 101 12.48 -17.38 21.74
C SER A 101 12.30 -16.98 20.27
N PHE A 102 12.82 -15.81 19.91
CA PHE A 102 12.80 -15.31 18.54
C PHE A 102 13.91 -15.97 17.71
N SER A 103 13.59 -16.34 16.46
CA SER A 103 14.51 -16.96 15.51
C SER A 103 15.24 -15.94 14.63
N TYR A 104 14.62 -14.80 14.35
CA TYR A 104 15.16 -13.76 13.46
C TYR A 104 15.47 -12.47 14.19
N LEU A 105 14.65 -12.07 15.17
CA LEU A 105 14.83 -10.81 15.89
C LEU A 105 16.19 -10.76 16.62
N GLY A 106 17.00 -9.74 16.28
CA GLY A 106 18.33 -9.54 16.88
C GLY A 106 19.39 -10.54 16.45
N LYS A 107 19.14 -11.35 15.42
CA LYS A 107 20.12 -12.32 14.89
C LYS A 107 20.88 -11.74 13.70
N SER A 108 22.15 -12.11 13.58
CA SER A 108 22.94 -11.87 12.37
C SER A 108 22.58 -12.94 11.34
N LEU A 109 22.13 -12.52 10.18
CA LEU A 109 21.67 -13.41 9.10
C LEU A 109 22.74 -13.48 8.01
N LYS A 110 22.93 -14.67 7.43
CA LYS A 110 23.85 -14.88 6.31
C LYS A 110 23.19 -14.41 5.01
N LYS A 111 23.92 -13.63 4.23
CA LYS A 111 23.49 -13.22 2.89
C LYS A 111 23.62 -14.38 1.90
N SER A 112 22.59 -14.54 1.08
CA SER A 112 22.57 -15.47 -0.08
C SER A 112 22.88 -14.70 -1.35
N ASP A 113 23.60 -15.34 -2.29
CA ASP A 113 23.82 -14.78 -3.62
C ASP A 113 22.64 -15.08 -4.53
N TRP A 114 21.82 -14.09 -4.74
CA TRP A 114 20.64 -14.18 -5.59
C TRP A 114 20.95 -14.13 -7.09
N HIS A 115 22.15 -13.68 -7.48
CA HIS A 115 22.53 -13.61 -8.89
C HIS A 115 22.57 -15.00 -9.56
N SER A 116 22.88 -16.03 -8.81
CA SER A 116 22.89 -17.42 -9.26
C SER A 116 21.50 -18.09 -9.28
N MET A 117 20.48 -17.48 -8.64
CA MET A 117 19.14 -18.06 -8.54
C MET A 117 18.37 -17.95 -9.86
N SER A 118 17.67 -19.04 -10.23
CA SER A 118 16.76 -19.02 -11.38
C SER A 118 15.46 -18.27 -11.08
N LYS A 119 14.73 -17.86 -12.13
CA LYS A 119 13.39 -17.26 -12.02
C LYS A 119 12.47 -18.06 -11.11
N ASN A 120 12.41 -19.39 -11.32
CA ASN A 120 11.50 -20.25 -10.57
C ASN A 120 11.83 -20.28 -9.08
N ILE A 121 13.12 -20.28 -8.72
CA ILE A 121 13.56 -20.21 -7.32
C ILE A 121 13.14 -18.87 -6.70
N LEU A 122 13.29 -17.76 -7.41
CA LEU A 122 12.87 -16.44 -6.94
C LEU A 122 11.34 -16.38 -6.73
N LEU A 123 10.56 -16.86 -7.68
CA LEU A 123 9.08 -16.90 -7.57
C LEU A 123 8.61 -17.79 -6.42
N ASP A 124 9.22 -18.96 -6.25
CA ASP A 124 8.93 -19.84 -5.12
C ASP A 124 9.32 -19.19 -3.79
N THR A 125 10.46 -18.49 -3.75
CA THR A 125 10.87 -17.72 -2.57
C THR A 125 9.85 -16.62 -2.23
N PHE A 126 9.37 -15.86 -3.20
CA PHE A 126 8.33 -14.84 -2.95
C PHE A 126 7.07 -15.46 -2.38
N LYS A 127 6.61 -16.60 -2.93
CA LYS A 127 5.44 -17.33 -2.45
C LYS A 127 5.65 -17.88 -1.04
N THR A 128 6.75 -18.62 -0.83
CA THR A 128 7.03 -19.29 0.45
C THR A 128 7.40 -18.34 1.58
N LYS A 129 7.99 -17.17 1.27
CA LYS A 129 8.29 -16.12 2.26
C LYS A 129 7.19 -15.08 2.40
N GLY A 130 6.11 -15.21 1.62
CA GLY A 130 4.92 -14.38 1.74
C GLY A 130 5.09 -12.96 1.26
N VAL A 131 5.93 -12.72 0.24
CA VAL A 131 6.10 -11.39 -0.35
C VAL A 131 4.82 -10.98 -1.06
N ALA A 132 4.28 -9.84 -0.65
CA ALA A 132 3.09 -9.23 -1.24
C ALA A 132 3.42 -7.86 -1.82
N ASN A 133 2.76 -7.52 -2.92
CA ASN A 133 2.82 -6.17 -3.48
C ASN A 133 1.75 -5.30 -2.83
N SER A 134 2.17 -4.20 -2.23
CA SER A 134 1.31 -3.24 -1.54
C SER A 134 1.16 -1.91 -2.30
N PHE A 135 1.52 -1.87 -3.57
CA PHE A 135 1.44 -0.67 -4.41
C PHE A 135 0.03 -0.06 -4.45
N ASP A 136 -1.00 -0.89 -4.61
CA ASP A 136 -2.41 -0.48 -4.66
C ASP A 136 -3.10 -0.59 -3.28
N LEU A 137 -2.33 -0.64 -2.18
CA LEU A 137 -2.83 -0.75 -0.79
C LEU A 137 -3.60 -2.05 -0.51
N GLU A 138 -3.28 -3.10 -1.25
CA GLU A 138 -3.81 -4.45 -1.09
C GLU A 138 -2.67 -5.44 -0.86
N ASP A 139 -2.97 -6.59 -0.24
CA ASP A 139 -1.98 -7.65 0.02
C ASP A 139 -1.94 -8.63 -1.16
N VAL A 140 -1.53 -8.17 -2.35
CA VAL A 140 -1.49 -9.02 -3.55
C VAL A 140 -0.22 -9.88 -3.55
N PRO A 141 -0.31 -11.23 -3.61
CA PRO A 141 0.87 -12.08 -3.71
C PRO A 141 1.74 -11.71 -4.92
N LEU A 142 3.00 -11.34 -4.68
CA LEU A 142 3.88 -10.83 -5.74
C LEU A 142 4.13 -11.89 -6.84
N SER A 143 4.27 -13.17 -6.46
CA SER A 143 4.45 -14.26 -7.42
C SER A 143 3.27 -14.42 -8.39
N THR A 144 2.04 -14.29 -7.88
CA THR A 144 0.80 -14.34 -8.68
C THR A 144 0.73 -13.15 -9.63
N GLN A 145 0.98 -11.94 -9.12
CA GLN A 145 0.93 -10.73 -9.93
C GLN A 145 2.00 -10.74 -11.05
N ILE A 146 3.21 -11.23 -10.76
CA ILE A 146 4.25 -11.43 -11.76
C ILE A 146 3.74 -12.38 -12.85
N HIS A 147 3.09 -13.49 -12.48
CA HIS A 147 2.55 -14.43 -13.45
C HIS A 147 1.49 -13.78 -14.35
N GLU A 148 0.56 -13.04 -13.79
CA GLU A 148 -0.47 -12.32 -14.55
C GLU A 148 0.14 -11.28 -15.51
N CYS A 149 1.10 -10.48 -15.04
CA CYS A 149 1.78 -9.48 -15.86
C CYS A 149 2.68 -10.10 -16.95
N THR A 150 3.18 -11.33 -16.79
CA THR A 150 4.00 -12.00 -17.83
C THR A 150 3.21 -12.38 -19.08
N LEU A 151 1.87 -12.38 -19.01
CA LEU A 151 1.03 -12.57 -20.19
C LEU A 151 1.12 -11.39 -21.18
N SER A 152 1.59 -10.23 -20.70
CA SER A 152 1.86 -9.06 -21.56
C SER A 152 3.22 -9.18 -22.26
N THR A 153 3.31 -8.68 -23.49
CA THR A 153 4.58 -8.58 -24.23
C THR A 153 5.49 -7.47 -23.73
N ASN A 154 4.94 -6.48 -23.03
CA ASN A 154 5.63 -5.29 -22.54
C ASN A 154 5.97 -5.43 -21.04
N ARG A 155 7.03 -6.19 -20.75
CA ARG A 155 7.48 -6.48 -19.39
C ARG A 155 8.39 -5.40 -18.84
N PHE A 156 7.83 -4.29 -18.36
CA PHE A 156 8.56 -3.24 -17.62
C PHE A 156 8.18 -3.28 -16.16
N LEU A 157 9.17 -3.03 -15.29
CA LEU A 157 8.97 -2.81 -13.87
C LEU A 157 8.99 -1.30 -13.60
N ALA A 158 7.95 -0.80 -12.94
CA ALA A 158 7.89 0.58 -12.45
C ALA A 158 7.93 0.59 -10.92
N VAL A 159 8.88 1.31 -10.35
CA VAL A 159 9.10 1.46 -8.91
C VAL A 159 8.76 2.87 -8.49
N ARG A 160 7.70 3.06 -7.70
CA ARG A 160 7.36 4.36 -7.12
C ARG A 160 8.11 4.53 -5.82
N MET A 161 9.07 5.47 -5.74
CA MET A 161 9.93 5.70 -4.57
C MET A 161 9.44 6.87 -3.70
N TYR A 162 8.15 7.10 -3.64
CA TYR A 162 7.49 8.13 -2.83
C TYR A 162 6.04 7.72 -2.53
N ASP A 163 5.41 8.41 -1.60
CA ASP A 163 4.02 8.12 -1.25
C ASP A 163 3.04 8.60 -2.32
N GLU A 164 2.05 7.77 -2.65
CA GLU A 164 0.96 8.10 -3.57
C GLU A 164 0.10 9.24 -3.04
N ASP A 165 -0.20 9.20 -1.74
CA ASP A 165 -0.96 10.21 -1.02
C ASP A 165 0.01 11.11 -0.26
N PRO A 166 0.03 12.44 -0.49
CA PRO A 166 0.94 13.36 0.19
C PRO A 166 0.78 13.42 1.72
N SER A 167 -0.32 12.89 2.25
CA SER A 167 -0.52 12.76 3.70
C SER A 167 0.22 11.58 4.32
N ARG A 168 0.79 10.69 3.50
CA ARG A 168 1.65 9.57 3.93
C ARG A 168 3.11 9.97 3.85
N VAL A 169 3.95 9.21 4.55
CA VAL A 169 5.42 9.40 4.58
C VAL A 169 6.16 8.07 4.58
N THR A 170 5.46 6.94 4.50
CA THR A 170 6.04 5.61 4.71
C THR A 170 6.86 5.14 3.52
N ASP A 171 6.32 5.24 2.31
CA ASP A 171 7.03 4.83 1.08
C ASP A 171 8.28 5.69 0.87
N THR A 172 8.16 7.01 1.07
CA THR A 172 9.30 7.94 1.00
C THR A 172 10.35 7.61 2.06
N PHE A 173 9.93 7.34 3.30
CA PHE A 173 10.84 6.96 4.37
C PHE A 173 11.63 5.69 4.03
N VAL A 174 10.95 4.64 3.55
CA VAL A 174 11.61 3.38 3.19
C VAL A 174 12.55 3.57 2.01
N ALA A 175 12.12 4.30 0.97
CA ALA A 175 12.94 4.61 -0.21
C ALA A 175 14.24 5.35 0.14
N GLU A 176 14.20 6.29 1.10
CA GLU A 176 15.36 7.10 1.47
C GLU A 176 16.28 6.39 2.49
N LYS A 177 15.72 5.63 3.43
CA LYS A 177 16.52 4.95 4.46
C LYS A 177 17.11 3.63 4.01
N PHE A 178 16.49 2.98 3.05
CA PHE A 178 16.85 1.65 2.54
C PHE A 178 17.00 1.67 1.01
N SER A 179 17.51 2.78 0.45
CA SER A 179 17.59 2.98 -0.99
C SER A 179 18.32 1.84 -1.70
N ASN A 180 19.47 1.41 -1.19
CA ASN A 180 20.26 0.33 -1.76
C ASN A 180 19.49 -1.00 -1.76
N GLU A 181 18.85 -1.35 -0.64
CA GLU A 181 18.04 -2.57 -0.49
C GLU A 181 16.79 -2.53 -1.36
N VAL A 182 16.18 -1.36 -1.51
CA VAL A 182 15.02 -1.14 -2.40
C VAL A 182 15.42 -1.30 -3.87
N ILE A 183 16.55 -0.72 -4.27
CA ILE A 183 17.07 -0.87 -5.65
C ILE A 183 17.44 -2.34 -5.90
N GLU A 184 18.19 -2.99 -5.00
CA GLU A 184 18.56 -4.40 -5.14
C GLU A 184 17.33 -5.31 -5.15
N GLY A 185 16.35 -5.07 -4.29
CA GLY A 185 15.06 -5.78 -4.29
C GLY A 185 14.28 -5.60 -5.60
N SER A 186 14.33 -4.41 -6.18
CA SER A 186 13.73 -4.14 -7.48
C SER A 186 14.42 -4.92 -8.60
N LEU A 187 15.75 -5.07 -8.55
CA LEU A 187 16.51 -5.90 -9.50
C LEU A 187 16.20 -7.40 -9.34
N ILE A 188 16.02 -7.88 -8.12
CA ILE A 188 15.58 -9.25 -7.83
C ILE A 188 14.19 -9.50 -8.45
N ILE A 189 13.25 -8.57 -8.25
CA ILE A 189 11.91 -8.66 -8.84
C ILE A 189 11.98 -8.58 -10.36
N ALA A 190 12.79 -7.67 -10.92
CA ALA A 190 12.97 -7.55 -12.36
C ALA A 190 13.51 -8.85 -12.98
N LYS A 191 14.44 -9.53 -12.32
CA LYS A 191 14.95 -10.85 -12.75
C LYS A 191 13.86 -11.91 -12.72
N ALA A 192 13.06 -11.98 -11.65
CA ALA A 192 11.95 -12.93 -11.52
C ALA A 192 10.85 -12.66 -12.57
N PHE A 193 10.61 -11.40 -12.89
CA PHE A 193 9.64 -10.95 -13.90
C PHE A 193 10.18 -11.04 -15.33
N GLU A 194 11.49 -11.23 -15.50
CA GLU A 194 12.20 -11.10 -16.79
C GLU A 194 11.92 -9.76 -17.46
N ALA A 195 12.01 -8.70 -16.66
CA ALA A 195 11.76 -7.34 -17.11
C ALA A 195 12.73 -6.93 -18.22
N ARG A 196 12.22 -6.20 -19.21
CA ARG A 196 13.03 -5.59 -20.28
C ARG A 196 13.71 -4.30 -19.81
N GLY A 197 13.16 -3.67 -18.79
CA GLY A 197 13.70 -2.46 -18.19
C GLY A 197 12.99 -2.07 -16.91
N ILE A 198 13.62 -1.19 -16.14
CA ILE A 198 13.10 -0.66 -14.88
C ILE A 198 12.96 0.86 -14.95
N ALA A 199 11.80 1.37 -14.55
CA ALA A 199 11.56 2.80 -14.38
C ALA A 199 11.45 3.12 -12.88
N PHE A 200 12.33 3.98 -12.36
CA PHE A 200 12.27 4.48 -11.00
C PHE A 200 11.63 5.87 -11.01
N ALA A 201 10.46 5.99 -10.41
CA ALA A 201 9.81 7.28 -10.20
C ALA A 201 10.21 7.81 -8.83
N VAL A 202 10.99 8.88 -8.81
CA VAL A 202 11.59 9.48 -7.61
C VAL A 202 11.01 10.87 -7.38
N SER A 203 10.77 11.25 -6.14
CA SER A 203 10.36 12.60 -5.79
C SER A 203 11.48 13.59 -6.09
N LYS A 204 11.16 14.78 -6.63
CA LYS A 204 12.10 15.91 -6.76
C LYS A 204 12.71 16.34 -5.43
N LYS A 205 12.05 16.03 -4.31
CA LYS A 205 12.48 16.33 -2.95
C LYS A 205 13.20 15.17 -2.27
N SER A 206 13.36 14.05 -2.97
CA SER A 206 14.00 12.85 -2.41
C SER A 206 15.50 13.10 -2.21
N HIS A 207 16.02 12.49 -1.14
CA HIS A 207 17.45 12.47 -0.82
C HIS A 207 18.18 11.25 -1.42
N VAL A 208 17.49 10.41 -2.22
CA VAL A 208 18.12 9.30 -2.94
C VAL A 208 19.06 9.86 -4.00
N SER A 209 20.35 9.47 -3.93
CA SER A 209 21.36 9.97 -4.85
C SER A 209 21.20 9.37 -6.26
N ALA A 210 21.50 10.15 -7.29
CA ALA A 210 21.52 9.65 -8.68
C ALA A 210 22.54 8.52 -8.88
N ASP A 211 23.67 8.59 -8.16
CA ASP A 211 24.76 7.59 -8.23
C ASP A 211 24.31 6.19 -7.81
N GLU A 212 23.26 6.08 -6.99
CA GLU A 212 22.70 4.79 -6.55
C GLU A 212 22.10 3.99 -7.72
N PHE A 213 21.73 4.66 -8.81
CA PHE A 213 21.15 4.04 -10.01
C PHE A 213 22.18 3.74 -11.12
N GLU A 214 23.45 4.12 -10.96
CA GLU A 214 24.46 4.00 -12.02
C GLU A 214 24.90 2.56 -12.33
N ASN A 215 24.85 1.66 -11.33
CA ASN A 215 25.34 0.28 -11.46
C ASN A 215 24.25 -0.74 -11.82
N ILE A 216 23.19 -0.32 -12.50
CA ILE A 216 22.09 -1.20 -12.88
C ILE A 216 22.39 -1.84 -14.25
N ASN A 217 22.61 -3.17 -14.26
CA ASN A 217 22.88 -3.97 -15.46
C ASN A 217 21.62 -4.31 -16.30
N LEU A 218 20.61 -3.44 -16.24
CA LEU A 218 19.36 -3.57 -17.01
C LEU A 218 18.99 -2.18 -17.53
N PRO A 219 18.39 -2.05 -18.73
CA PRO A 219 17.86 -0.77 -19.17
C PRO A 219 17.05 -0.10 -18.08
N SER A 220 17.46 1.09 -17.65
CA SER A 220 16.83 1.79 -16.55
C SER A 220 16.60 3.26 -16.90
N ILE A 221 15.52 3.83 -16.34
CA ILE A 221 15.19 5.24 -16.44
C ILE A 221 14.77 5.77 -15.07
N VAL A 222 15.34 6.88 -14.66
CA VAL A 222 14.95 7.59 -13.44
C VAL A 222 14.11 8.79 -13.83
N VAL A 223 12.92 8.87 -13.27
CA VAL A 223 11.93 9.89 -13.57
C VAL A 223 11.69 10.73 -12.32
N SER A 224 12.02 12.01 -12.41
CA SER A 224 11.82 12.97 -11.32
C SER A 224 10.38 13.52 -11.35
N VAL A 225 9.61 13.29 -10.30
CA VAL A 225 8.20 13.65 -10.17
C VAL A 225 8.03 14.64 -9.01
N ASP A 226 7.13 15.61 -9.16
CA ASP A 226 6.73 16.47 -8.06
C ASP A 226 5.70 15.73 -7.21
N SER A 227 6.14 15.12 -6.11
CA SER A 227 5.29 14.31 -5.23
C SER A 227 4.22 15.10 -4.48
N ASP A 228 4.37 16.43 -4.40
CA ASP A 228 3.37 17.31 -3.79
C ASP A 228 2.24 17.66 -4.79
N ASP A 229 2.47 17.47 -6.08
CA ASP A 229 1.46 17.67 -7.12
C ASP A 229 0.59 16.43 -7.25
N TYR A 230 -0.36 16.31 -6.35
CA TYR A 230 -1.30 15.19 -6.34
C TYR A 230 -2.24 15.25 -7.56
N PRO A 231 -2.44 14.16 -8.32
CA PRO A 231 -2.24 12.73 -7.98
C PRO A 231 -1.04 12.04 -8.68
N GLN A 232 0.13 12.60 -8.68
CA GLN A 232 1.29 12.10 -9.42
C GLN A 232 1.77 10.67 -9.03
N GLY A 233 1.30 10.11 -7.92
CA GLY A 233 1.63 8.75 -7.45
C GLY A 233 0.85 7.61 -8.12
N PHE A 234 -0.15 7.91 -8.95
CA PHE A 234 -0.97 6.89 -9.61
C PHE A 234 -0.30 6.32 -10.86
N ARG A 235 -0.67 5.08 -11.22
CA ARG A 235 -0.08 4.33 -12.35
C ARG A 235 -0.02 5.15 -13.63
N GLN A 236 -1.13 5.77 -14.05
CA GLN A 236 -1.19 6.53 -15.29
C GLN A 236 -0.25 7.74 -15.28
N ASN A 237 -0.18 8.46 -14.17
CA ASN A 237 0.72 9.61 -14.03
C ASN A 237 2.20 9.19 -14.08
N ILE A 238 2.56 8.05 -13.49
CA ILE A 238 3.90 7.47 -13.59
C ILE A 238 4.21 7.09 -15.04
N ILE A 239 3.28 6.41 -15.74
CA ILE A 239 3.42 6.05 -17.16
C ILE A 239 3.69 7.29 -18.00
N ASP A 240 2.90 8.35 -17.82
CA ASP A 240 3.01 9.58 -18.59
C ASP A 240 4.35 10.30 -18.31
N ALA A 241 4.78 10.31 -17.05
CA ALA A 241 6.07 10.86 -16.66
C ALA A 241 7.23 10.07 -17.29
N VAL A 242 7.18 8.72 -17.28
CA VAL A 242 8.19 7.87 -17.92
C VAL A 242 8.23 8.10 -19.41
N LYS A 243 7.09 8.10 -20.10
CA LYS A 243 7.02 8.36 -21.56
C LYS A 243 7.56 9.75 -21.93
N LYS A 244 7.23 10.76 -21.13
CA LYS A 244 7.74 12.15 -21.34
C LYS A 244 9.26 12.19 -21.18
N THR A 245 9.80 11.58 -20.13
CA THR A 245 11.26 11.55 -19.89
C THR A 245 11.98 10.72 -20.96
N SER A 246 11.45 9.56 -21.32
CA SER A 246 11.95 8.71 -22.39
C SER A 246 12.06 9.47 -23.72
N LYS A 247 11.01 10.20 -24.08
CA LYS A 247 11.01 11.04 -25.29
C LYS A 247 12.07 12.15 -25.25
N ASN A 248 12.25 12.80 -24.09
CA ASN A 248 13.23 13.86 -23.92
C ASN A 248 14.68 13.35 -24.02
N LEU A 249 14.92 12.11 -23.59
CA LEU A 249 16.23 11.44 -23.64
C LEU A 249 16.46 10.69 -24.97
N GLU A 250 15.54 10.78 -25.93
CA GLU A 250 15.54 10.01 -27.18
C GLU A 250 15.67 8.48 -26.98
N ASN A 251 15.26 8.02 -25.79
CA ASN A 251 15.28 6.62 -25.40
C ASN A 251 13.94 5.95 -25.74
N SER A 252 13.88 5.22 -26.87
CA SER A 252 12.64 4.58 -27.31
C SER A 252 12.29 3.29 -26.56
N GLU A 253 13.19 2.76 -25.72
CA GLU A 253 13.01 1.48 -25.04
C GLU A 253 11.77 1.46 -24.13
N PHE A 254 11.51 2.58 -23.44
CA PHE A 254 10.39 2.71 -22.48
C PHE A 254 9.06 3.14 -23.11
N ASN A 255 8.98 3.30 -24.44
CA ASN A 255 7.72 3.66 -25.10
C ASN A 255 6.60 2.61 -24.91
N GLY A 256 6.97 1.36 -24.62
CA GLY A 256 6.05 0.26 -24.38
C GLY A 256 5.42 0.21 -22.99
N ILE A 257 5.84 1.10 -22.06
CA ILE A 257 5.27 1.10 -20.70
C ILE A 257 3.76 1.43 -20.73
N ASN A 258 2.97 0.63 -20.03
CA ASN A 258 1.52 0.80 -19.96
C ASN A 258 0.97 0.25 -18.61
N SER A 259 -0.35 0.28 -18.41
CA SER A 259 -1.00 -0.16 -17.18
C SER A 259 -0.88 -1.66 -16.87
N GLN A 260 -0.51 -2.49 -17.85
CA GLN A 260 -0.28 -3.94 -17.69
C GLN A 260 1.13 -4.26 -17.20
N CYS A 261 2.01 -3.28 -17.10
CA CYS A 261 3.34 -3.45 -16.51
C CYS A 261 3.25 -3.68 -15.00
N LEU A 262 4.29 -4.25 -14.42
CA LEU A 262 4.36 -4.46 -12.98
C LEU A 262 4.74 -3.14 -12.27
N PHE A 263 3.92 -2.72 -11.33
CA PHE A 263 4.17 -1.56 -10.47
C PHE A 263 4.40 -2.03 -9.05
N ILE A 264 5.44 -1.53 -8.41
CA ILE A 264 5.77 -1.84 -7.02
C ILE A 264 6.09 -0.59 -6.22
N ASP A 265 6.00 -0.72 -4.90
CA ASP A 265 6.41 0.28 -3.92
C ASP A 265 7.73 -0.11 -3.22
N PRO A 266 8.35 0.79 -2.43
CA PRO A 266 9.62 0.53 -1.76
C PRO A 266 9.55 -0.63 -0.75
N GLU A 267 8.43 -0.77 -0.04
CA GLU A 267 8.28 -1.86 0.93
C GLU A 267 8.14 -3.23 0.27
N THR A 268 7.51 -3.32 -0.89
CA THR A 268 7.48 -4.54 -1.70
C THR A 268 8.89 -4.93 -2.13
N ALA A 269 9.68 -3.96 -2.62
CA ALA A 269 11.06 -4.19 -3.02
C ALA A 269 11.93 -4.62 -1.83
N LEU A 270 11.84 -3.91 -0.69
CA LEU A 270 12.57 -4.25 0.53
C LEU A 270 12.19 -5.64 1.06
N SER A 271 10.91 -5.99 1.04
CA SER A 271 10.43 -7.31 1.45
C SER A 271 10.97 -8.43 0.55
N ALA A 272 11.04 -8.19 -0.77
CA ALA A 272 11.65 -9.12 -1.72
C ALA A 272 13.15 -9.29 -1.47
N TYR A 273 13.86 -8.19 -1.18
CA TYR A 273 15.26 -8.22 -0.81
C TYR A 273 15.48 -9.05 0.47
N GLU A 274 14.78 -8.74 1.56
CA GLU A 274 14.91 -9.46 2.83
C GLU A 274 14.57 -10.96 2.68
N ALA A 275 13.55 -11.29 1.89
CA ALA A 275 13.14 -12.66 1.62
C ALA A 275 14.18 -13.48 0.85
N VAL A 276 14.80 -12.88 -0.17
CA VAL A 276 15.73 -13.59 -1.06
C VAL A 276 17.14 -13.59 -0.50
N VAL A 277 17.62 -12.43 -0.05
CA VAL A 277 19.00 -12.28 0.42
C VAL A 277 19.21 -12.91 1.80
N PHE A 278 18.24 -12.75 2.72
CA PHE A 278 18.37 -13.26 4.09
C PHE A 278 17.47 -14.46 4.40
N GLY A 279 16.58 -14.85 3.48
CA GLY A 279 15.62 -15.93 3.71
C GLY A 279 14.57 -15.62 4.78
N VAL A 280 14.34 -14.34 5.09
CA VAL A 280 13.40 -13.90 6.13
C VAL A 280 11.99 -13.84 5.57
N PRO A 281 11.01 -14.51 6.19
CA PRO A 281 9.61 -14.33 5.83
C PRO A 281 9.13 -12.90 6.12
N VAL A 282 8.14 -12.43 5.37
CA VAL A 282 7.54 -11.11 5.60
C VAL A 282 6.74 -11.13 6.90
N MET A 283 7.31 -10.55 7.95
CA MET A 283 6.78 -10.53 9.32
C MET A 283 6.69 -9.11 9.91
N GLU A 284 7.30 -8.14 9.28
CA GLU A 284 7.37 -6.76 9.76
C GLU A 284 6.96 -5.79 8.67
N ARG A 285 6.47 -4.61 9.07
CA ARG A 285 6.13 -3.48 8.18
C ARG A 285 6.53 -2.16 8.81
N PHE A 286 6.76 -1.16 7.96
CA PHE A 286 6.85 0.22 8.41
C PHE A 286 5.45 0.83 8.42
N VAL A 287 5.05 1.40 9.56
CA VAL A 287 3.73 2.02 9.75
C VAL A 287 3.90 3.38 10.39
N HIS A 288 3.43 4.41 9.70
CA HIS A 288 3.32 5.75 10.28
C HIS A 288 2.05 5.86 11.12
N VAL A 289 2.22 6.19 12.39
CA VAL A 289 1.11 6.46 13.32
C VAL A 289 1.12 7.94 13.69
N GLY A 290 0.11 8.69 13.21
CA GLY A 290 0.10 10.13 13.26
C GLY A 290 -1.27 10.78 13.45
N GLY A 291 -1.30 12.10 13.39
CA GLY A 291 -2.49 12.93 13.55
C GLY A 291 -2.54 13.72 14.84
N ASP A 292 -3.32 14.79 14.82
CA ASP A 292 -3.35 15.78 15.90
C ASP A 292 -4.02 15.29 17.19
N CYS A 293 -4.62 14.10 17.19
CA CYS A 293 -5.21 13.52 18.39
C CYS A 293 -4.21 12.80 19.30
N LEU A 294 -2.99 12.51 18.81
CA LEU A 294 -1.98 11.77 19.57
C LEU A 294 -1.06 12.70 20.41
N ASN A 295 -0.54 12.17 21.50
CA ASN A 295 0.49 12.85 22.29
C ASN A 295 1.82 12.95 21.54
N SER A 296 2.20 11.89 20.81
CA SER A 296 3.35 11.87 19.90
C SER A 296 3.01 11.12 18.63
N VAL A 297 3.79 11.36 17.57
CA VAL A 297 3.70 10.66 16.28
C VAL A 297 4.97 9.87 16.06
N ALA A 298 4.88 8.72 15.38
CA ALA A 298 6.04 7.89 15.14
C ALA A 298 5.95 7.10 13.82
N MET A 299 7.11 6.81 13.25
CA MET A 299 7.30 5.78 12.24
C MET A 299 7.74 4.50 12.95
N PHE A 300 6.90 3.48 12.95
CA PHE A 300 7.21 2.20 13.55
C PHE A 300 7.71 1.19 12.52
N LYS A 301 8.77 0.43 12.84
CA LYS A 301 8.98 -0.90 12.28
C LYS A 301 8.31 -1.89 13.23
N THR A 302 7.21 -2.49 12.82
CA THR A 302 6.32 -3.29 13.68
C THR A 302 6.00 -4.64 13.08
N ARG A 303 5.62 -5.59 13.94
CA ARG A 303 5.22 -6.94 13.55
C ARG A 303 3.83 -6.95 12.90
N ILE A 304 3.67 -7.71 11.83
CA ILE A 304 2.35 -7.99 11.24
C ILE A 304 1.47 -8.66 12.29
N GLY A 305 0.21 -8.21 12.40
CA GLY A 305 -0.70 -8.67 13.43
C GLY A 305 -0.65 -7.88 14.75
N THR A 306 0.28 -6.91 14.89
CA THR A 306 0.25 -5.99 16.03
C THR A 306 -1.02 -5.15 15.97
N PRO A 307 -1.82 -5.03 17.05
CA PRO A 307 -2.96 -4.11 17.07
C PRO A 307 -2.51 -2.66 16.93
N VAL A 308 -3.21 -1.88 16.12
CA VAL A 308 -2.93 -0.43 15.99
C VAL A 308 -3.13 0.29 17.32
N SER A 309 -4.10 -0.13 18.14
CA SER A 309 -4.27 0.39 19.50
C SER A 309 -3.01 0.29 20.36
N PHE A 310 -2.25 -0.80 20.22
CA PHE A 310 -0.97 -0.98 20.91
C PHE A 310 0.12 0.01 20.43
N LEU A 311 0.12 0.36 19.14
CA LEU A 311 1.02 1.40 18.61
C LEU A 311 0.62 2.79 19.10
N VAL A 312 -0.69 3.05 19.24
CA VAL A 312 -1.21 4.30 19.85
C VAL A 312 -0.75 4.46 21.30
N GLU A 313 -0.77 3.38 22.09
CA GLU A 313 -0.24 3.40 23.46
C GLU A 313 1.25 3.80 23.48
N GLN A 314 2.05 3.30 22.55
CA GLN A 314 3.46 3.67 22.42
C GLN A 314 3.69 5.11 21.95
N CYS A 315 2.68 5.72 21.32
CA CYS A 315 2.63 7.16 21.04
C CYS A 315 2.21 8.00 22.26
N GLY A 316 2.11 7.41 23.45
CA GLY A 316 1.65 8.07 24.67
C GLY A 316 0.12 8.23 24.75
N GLY A 317 -0.63 7.51 23.90
CA GLY A 317 -2.08 7.57 23.86
C GLY A 317 -2.65 8.83 23.21
N PHE A 318 -3.95 9.02 23.37
CA PHE A 318 -4.68 10.17 22.84
C PHE A 318 -4.67 11.35 23.82
N LYS A 319 -4.32 12.55 23.34
CA LYS A 319 -4.55 13.82 24.06
C LYS A 319 -5.96 14.36 23.85
N MET A 320 -6.65 13.92 22.80
CA MET A 320 -8.06 14.20 22.52
C MET A 320 -8.69 13.07 21.72
N LYS A 321 -10.00 12.88 21.88
CA LYS A 321 -10.74 11.81 21.15
C LYS A 321 -10.71 12.06 19.64
N PRO A 322 -10.27 11.10 18.85
CA PRO A 322 -10.36 11.22 17.39
C PRO A 322 -11.81 11.13 16.92
N GLN A 323 -12.15 11.96 15.95
CA GLN A 323 -13.45 11.91 15.29
C GLN A 323 -13.44 10.99 14.08
N LYS A 324 -12.27 10.87 13.42
CA LYS A 324 -12.03 9.89 12.35
C LYS A 324 -10.69 9.21 12.55
N ILE A 325 -10.66 7.94 12.22
CA ILE A 325 -9.44 7.14 12.08
C ILE A 325 -9.33 6.81 10.60
N ILE A 326 -8.25 7.24 9.98
CA ILE A 326 -8.03 7.07 8.54
C ILE A 326 -6.80 6.18 8.34
N ILE A 327 -6.97 5.12 7.56
CA ILE A 327 -5.94 4.16 7.20
C ILE A 327 -5.43 4.49 5.81
N ASN A 328 -4.09 4.47 5.61
CA ASN A 328 -3.43 4.55 4.31
C ASN A 328 -3.62 5.86 3.53
N GLY A 329 -3.77 6.97 4.24
CA GLY A 329 -3.78 8.31 3.64
C GLY A 329 -5.16 8.97 3.61
N ILE A 330 -5.15 10.29 3.66
CA ILE A 330 -6.37 11.10 3.80
C ILE A 330 -7.19 11.11 2.50
N ASN A 331 -6.51 11.06 1.35
CA ASN A 331 -7.18 11.15 0.05
C ASN A 331 -7.63 9.79 -0.48
N VAL A 332 -6.79 8.77 -0.37
CA VAL A 332 -7.05 7.43 -0.97
C VAL A 332 -7.46 6.38 0.05
N GLY A 333 -7.24 6.65 1.33
CA GLY A 333 -7.42 5.68 2.40
C GLY A 333 -8.86 5.44 2.83
N ASN A 334 -9.02 4.51 3.76
CA ASN A 334 -10.30 4.11 4.32
C ASN A 334 -10.50 4.69 5.73
N SER A 335 -11.73 5.09 6.06
CA SER A 335 -12.10 5.46 7.42
C SER A 335 -12.64 4.23 8.16
N ILE A 336 -12.12 3.99 9.37
CA ILE A 336 -12.54 2.91 10.25
C ILE A 336 -13.09 3.45 11.56
N SER A 337 -13.87 2.62 12.28
CA SER A 337 -14.54 3.01 13.54
C SER A 337 -13.74 2.67 14.79
N THR A 338 -12.74 1.79 14.69
CA THR A 338 -11.93 1.33 15.81
C THR A 338 -10.46 1.27 15.44
N CYS A 339 -9.56 1.47 16.40
CA CYS A 339 -8.13 1.22 16.23
C CYS A 339 -7.69 -0.20 16.63
N ASP A 340 -8.64 -1.08 16.99
CA ASP A 340 -8.36 -2.49 17.29
C ASP A 340 -8.32 -3.32 15.99
N VAL A 341 -7.56 -2.83 15.02
CA VAL A 341 -7.28 -3.52 13.75
C VAL A 341 -5.82 -3.98 13.74
N PRO A 342 -5.52 -5.15 13.15
CA PRO A 342 -4.15 -5.63 13.06
C PRO A 342 -3.35 -4.88 11.99
N VAL A 343 -2.06 -4.76 12.19
CA VAL A 343 -1.12 -4.40 11.11
C VAL A 343 -1.13 -5.50 10.05
N THR A 344 -1.42 -5.14 8.81
CA THR A 344 -1.38 -6.02 7.62
C THR A 344 -0.15 -5.72 6.77
N LYS A 345 0.08 -6.50 5.71
CA LYS A 345 1.19 -6.27 4.77
C LYS A 345 1.02 -4.97 3.96
N SER A 346 -0.20 -4.48 3.78
CA SER A 346 -0.54 -3.24 3.05
C SER A 346 -0.80 -2.03 3.94
N LEU A 347 -0.78 -2.19 5.28
CA LEU A 347 -0.96 -1.06 6.19
C LEU A 347 0.30 -0.20 6.22
N LYS A 348 0.21 1.04 5.73
CA LYS A 348 1.32 2.00 5.66
C LYS A 348 1.18 3.15 6.66
N SER A 349 -0.05 3.60 6.91
CA SER A 349 -0.27 4.73 7.84
C SER A 349 -1.61 4.66 8.55
N VAL A 350 -1.65 5.24 9.74
CA VAL A 350 -2.86 5.49 10.50
C VAL A 350 -2.86 6.94 10.96
N SER A 351 -3.93 7.66 10.64
CA SER A 351 -4.08 9.08 10.97
C SER A 351 -5.33 9.30 11.82
N PHE A 352 -5.15 9.98 12.96
CA PHE A 352 -6.20 10.28 13.92
C PHE A 352 -6.60 11.76 13.84
N ILE A 353 -7.78 12.01 13.26
CA ILE A 353 -8.24 13.34 12.87
C ILE A 353 -9.22 13.90 13.93
N PRO A 354 -8.96 15.10 14.49
CA PRO A 354 -9.85 15.73 15.47
C PRO A 354 -11.09 16.36 14.81
N GLN A 355 -12.13 16.58 15.61
CA GLN A 355 -13.37 17.22 15.16
C GLN A 355 -13.13 18.60 14.50
N SER A 356 -12.16 19.37 14.98
CA SER A 356 -11.81 20.70 14.45
C SER A 356 -11.38 20.69 12.98
N GLN A 357 -10.87 19.56 12.47
CA GLN A 357 -10.45 19.39 11.08
C GLN A 357 -11.55 18.79 10.19
N ILE A 358 -12.67 18.39 10.76
CA ILE A 358 -13.78 17.81 10.02
C ILE A 358 -14.86 18.87 9.81
N SER A 359 -15.23 19.04 8.56
CA SER A 359 -16.34 19.93 8.26
C SER A 359 -17.68 19.34 8.74
N ILE A 360 -18.38 20.10 9.60
CA ILE A 360 -19.68 19.75 10.17
C ILE A 360 -20.84 20.10 9.21
N GLN A 361 -20.55 20.86 8.13
CA GLN A 361 -21.62 21.35 7.25
C GLN A 361 -22.28 20.18 6.51
N SER A 362 -23.59 20.22 6.41
CA SER A 362 -24.39 19.23 5.70
C SER A 362 -24.13 19.20 4.20
N VAL A 363 -24.37 18.05 3.60
CA VAL A 363 -24.42 17.89 2.15
C VAL A 363 -25.60 18.69 1.60
N VAL A 364 -25.37 19.48 0.54
CA VAL A 364 -26.40 20.25 -0.14
C VAL A 364 -26.52 19.81 -1.60
N PRO A 365 -27.65 20.08 -2.29
CA PRO A 365 -27.83 19.70 -3.68
C PRO A 365 -26.73 20.24 -4.60
N CYS A 366 -26.49 19.53 -5.71
CA CYS A 366 -25.51 19.93 -6.71
C CYS A 366 -25.87 21.28 -7.34
N ILE A 367 -24.98 22.27 -7.22
CA ILE A 367 -25.15 23.62 -7.82
C ILE A 367 -24.63 23.70 -9.26
N ARG A 368 -24.22 22.59 -9.87
CA ARG A 368 -23.73 22.48 -11.26
C ARG A 368 -22.54 23.39 -11.58
N CYS A 369 -21.63 23.64 -10.63
CA CYS A 369 -20.48 24.55 -10.81
C CYS A 369 -19.36 23.98 -11.69
N GLY A 370 -19.36 22.70 -12.05
CA GLY A 370 -18.39 22.05 -12.94
C GLY A 370 -17.01 21.78 -12.34
N LYS A 371 -16.72 22.22 -11.10
CA LYS A 371 -15.38 22.06 -10.50
C LYS A 371 -14.89 20.62 -10.46
N CYS A 372 -15.79 19.66 -10.21
CA CYS A 372 -15.45 18.23 -10.17
C CYS A 372 -14.97 17.67 -11.51
N ARG A 373 -15.52 18.17 -12.63
CA ARG A 373 -15.09 17.81 -13.99
C ARG A 373 -13.73 18.42 -14.31
N ASN A 374 -13.54 19.71 -13.94
CA ASN A 374 -12.31 20.44 -14.24
C ASN A 374 -11.10 19.89 -13.49
N VAL A 375 -11.28 19.38 -12.26
CA VAL A 375 -10.18 18.86 -11.46
C VAL A 375 -9.86 17.39 -11.78
N CYS A 376 -10.75 16.69 -12.48
CA CYS A 376 -10.58 15.27 -12.77
C CYS A 376 -9.40 15.04 -13.72
N PRO A 377 -8.34 14.31 -13.33
CA PRO A 377 -7.21 14.01 -14.20
C PRO A 377 -7.63 13.17 -15.42
N GLU A 378 -8.59 12.27 -15.24
CA GLU A 378 -9.15 11.41 -16.29
C GLU A 378 -10.31 12.08 -17.08
N LYS A 379 -10.58 13.38 -16.83
CA LYS A 379 -11.64 14.17 -17.51
C LYS A 379 -13.02 13.53 -17.48
N LEU A 380 -13.32 12.84 -16.40
CA LEU A 380 -14.60 12.14 -16.20
C LEU A 380 -15.73 13.11 -15.81
N LEU A 381 -16.93 12.55 -15.63
CA LEU A 381 -18.16 13.28 -15.34
C LEU A 381 -18.74 12.95 -13.94
N PRO A 382 -18.01 13.26 -12.83
CA PRO A 382 -18.37 12.81 -11.48
C PRO A 382 -19.76 13.26 -11.02
N ASP A 383 -20.25 14.43 -11.46
CA ASP A 383 -21.58 14.92 -11.15
C ASP A 383 -22.69 14.11 -11.81
N LEU A 384 -22.46 13.55 -13.01
CA LEU A 384 -23.42 12.66 -13.66
C LEU A 384 -23.46 11.30 -12.98
N TYR A 385 -22.32 10.76 -12.55
CA TYR A 385 -22.25 9.51 -11.80
C TYR A 385 -23.03 9.64 -10.48
N TYR A 386 -22.83 10.75 -9.76
CA TYR A 386 -23.57 11.02 -8.53
C TYR A 386 -25.09 11.07 -8.77
N LYS A 387 -25.54 11.77 -9.81
CA LYS A 387 -26.97 11.83 -10.18
C LYS A 387 -27.53 10.47 -10.58
N ALA A 388 -26.76 9.65 -11.27
CA ALA A 388 -27.20 8.30 -11.64
C ALA A 388 -27.47 7.44 -10.40
N ILE A 389 -26.71 7.61 -9.33
CA ILE A 389 -26.93 6.88 -8.07
C ILE A 389 -28.07 7.49 -7.24
N MET A 390 -28.07 8.82 -7.06
CA MET A 390 -28.96 9.49 -6.11
C MET A 390 -30.33 9.85 -6.70
N GLU A 391 -30.39 10.16 -7.99
CA GLU A 391 -31.59 10.61 -8.68
C GLU A 391 -32.13 9.56 -9.69
N ASN A 392 -31.54 8.36 -9.71
CA ASN A 392 -31.82 7.28 -10.66
C ASN A 392 -31.75 7.74 -12.13
N LEU A 393 -30.85 8.66 -12.45
CA LEU A 393 -30.62 9.11 -13.81
C LEU A 393 -30.11 7.96 -14.67
N HIS A 394 -30.76 7.67 -15.77
CA HIS A 394 -30.27 6.69 -16.72
C HIS A 394 -29.04 7.24 -17.46
N LEU A 395 -27.93 6.55 -17.38
CA LEU A 395 -26.72 6.85 -18.15
C LEU A 395 -26.64 5.94 -19.37
N SER A 396 -26.18 6.47 -20.50
CA SER A 396 -25.81 5.63 -21.63
C SER A 396 -24.70 4.66 -21.23
N GLN A 397 -24.61 3.52 -21.90
CA GLN A 397 -23.59 2.51 -21.61
C GLN A 397 -22.17 3.10 -21.76
N GLU A 398 -21.95 3.94 -22.77
CA GLU A 398 -20.68 4.62 -23.01
C GLU A 398 -20.23 5.46 -21.80
N ILE A 399 -21.14 6.27 -21.22
CA ILE A 399 -20.82 7.09 -20.02
C ILE A 399 -20.60 6.18 -18.81
N ARG A 400 -21.34 5.09 -18.69
CA ARG A 400 -21.17 4.13 -17.60
C ARG A 400 -19.78 3.46 -17.68
N GLU A 401 -19.37 3.02 -18.86
CA GLU A 401 -18.03 2.42 -19.06
C GLU A 401 -16.88 3.36 -18.67
N THR A 402 -17.07 4.69 -18.77
CA THR A 402 -16.03 5.63 -18.32
C THR A 402 -15.80 5.60 -16.82
N THR A 403 -16.69 5.04 -16.00
CA THR A 403 -16.46 4.89 -14.55
C THR A 403 -15.27 3.98 -14.24
N LYS A 404 -14.95 3.02 -15.12
CA LYS A 404 -13.80 2.11 -15.01
C LYS A 404 -12.46 2.84 -15.13
N LEU A 405 -12.44 4.04 -15.69
CA LEU A 405 -11.26 4.89 -15.80
C LEU A 405 -11.01 5.71 -14.53
N CYS A 406 -11.92 5.65 -13.54
CA CYS A 406 -11.77 6.41 -12.32
C CYS A 406 -10.64 5.85 -11.46
N ILE A 407 -9.59 6.64 -11.24
CA ILE A 407 -8.45 6.28 -10.38
C ILE A 407 -8.73 6.49 -8.87
N HIS A 408 -9.93 6.85 -8.49
CA HIS A 408 -10.38 7.08 -7.11
C HIS A 408 -9.50 8.06 -6.29
N CYS A 409 -8.92 9.06 -6.94
CA CYS A 409 -8.07 10.07 -6.31
C CYS A 409 -8.82 11.04 -5.37
N ASN A 410 -10.14 11.01 -5.31
CA ASN A 410 -11.00 11.87 -4.48
C ASN A 410 -10.89 13.39 -4.71
N LEU A 411 -10.15 13.86 -5.72
CA LEU A 411 -10.07 15.30 -6.03
C LEU A 411 -11.43 15.93 -6.29
N CYS A 412 -12.34 15.21 -6.97
CA CYS A 412 -13.70 15.68 -7.22
C CYS A 412 -14.48 15.91 -5.92
N ASN A 413 -14.28 15.10 -4.89
CA ASN A 413 -14.88 15.28 -3.56
C ASN A 413 -14.33 16.53 -2.88
N SER A 414 -13.00 16.72 -2.91
CA SER A 414 -12.32 17.80 -2.20
C SER A 414 -12.67 19.21 -2.72
N VAL A 415 -12.95 19.35 -4.02
CA VAL A 415 -13.32 20.64 -4.63
C VAL A 415 -14.83 20.91 -4.65
N CYS A 416 -15.65 19.94 -4.21
CA CYS A 416 -17.10 20.05 -4.29
C CYS A 416 -17.64 21.00 -3.20
N PRO A 417 -18.22 22.18 -3.56
CA PRO A 417 -18.80 23.07 -2.56
C PRO A 417 -20.06 22.49 -1.91
N SER A 418 -20.74 21.57 -2.61
CA SER A 418 -21.91 20.85 -2.10
C SER A 418 -21.54 19.60 -1.29
N ARG A 419 -20.24 19.23 -1.20
CA ARG A 419 -19.71 18.09 -0.40
C ARG A 419 -20.28 16.74 -0.78
N LEU A 420 -20.55 16.56 -2.05
CA LEU A 420 -21.08 15.31 -2.59
C LEU A 420 -20.00 14.23 -2.63
N SER A 421 -20.39 12.99 -2.34
CA SER A 421 -19.53 11.80 -2.43
C SER A 421 -19.40 11.32 -3.87
N LEU A 422 -18.71 12.12 -4.69
CA LEU A 422 -18.66 11.95 -6.14
C LEU A 422 -17.85 10.74 -6.59
N SER A 423 -16.69 10.51 -5.98
CA SER A 423 -15.83 9.36 -6.30
C SER A 423 -16.47 8.04 -5.86
N GLN A 424 -17.17 8.03 -4.72
CA GLN A 424 -17.91 6.87 -4.25
C GLN A 424 -19.06 6.50 -5.20
N ALA A 425 -19.69 7.49 -5.82
CA ALA A 425 -20.70 7.23 -6.84
C ALA A 425 -20.11 6.53 -8.09
N ALA A 426 -18.89 6.89 -8.50
CA ALA A 426 -18.19 6.19 -9.58
C ALA A 426 -17.90 4.73 -9.21
N MET A 427 -17.42 4.46 -7.98
CA MET A 427 -17.18 3.09 -7.46
C MET A 427 -18.46 2.25 -7.48
N LEU A 428 -19.58 2.81 -6.99
CA LEU A 428 -20.86 2.11 -6.95
C LEU A 428 -21.42 1.78 -8.34
N LEU A 429 -21.15 2.62 -9.32
CA LEU A 429 -21.57 2.36 -10.71
C LEU A 429 -20.69 1.28 -11.37
N CYS A 430 -19.39 1.32 -11.13
CA CYS A 430 -18.45 0.30 -11.62
C CYS A 430 -18.81 -1.10 -11.07
N GLY A 431 -19.03 -1.23 -9.77
CA GLY A 431 -19.35 -2.51 -9.12
C GLY A 431 -20.76 -3.07 -9.37
N LYS A 432 -21.67 -2.31 -10.01
CA LYS A 432 -23.00 -2.80 -10.40
C LYS A 432 -23.00 -3.66 -11.66
N ASP A 433 -21.97 -3.56 -12.49
CA ASP A 433 -21.87 -4.32 -13.74
C ASP A 433 -21.33 -5.75 -13.53
N ASP A 434 -20.60 -6.01 -12.41
CA ASP A 434 -20.08 -7.34 -12.07
C ASP A 434 -21.13 -8.30 -11.46
N LYS A 435 -22.38 -7.85 -11.30
CA LYS A 435 -23.48 -8.63 -10.69
C LYS A 435 -24.62 -8.99 -11.68
N LYS A 436 -24.36 -8.91 -13.01
CA LYS A 436 -25.35 -9.36 -14.01
C LYS A 436 -24.84 -10.59 -14.77
#